data_626b94dc5b42b051b80fc1042f289ff4
#
_entry.id   626b94dc5b42b051b80fc1042f289ff4
#
_cell.length_a   1.000
_cell.length_b   1.000
_cell.length_c   1.000
_cell.angle_alpha   90.00
_cell.angle_beta   90.00
_cell.angle_gamma   90.00
#
_symmetry.space_group_name_H-M   'P 1'
#
loop_
_entity.id
_entity.type
_entity.pdbx_description
1 polymer ?
#
loop_
_entity_poly.entity_id
_entity_poly.type
_entity_poly.pdbx_seq_one_letter_code
_entity_poly.pdbx_strand_id
1 'polypeptide(L)'
;MSSNQTMNEHSPLILAIDEGTSNAKAVLVNEQGQVVARGSRPLSISHPQAGYSEQDPLLIWQATLEAIADCMTGLQRPISALAISNQRESVVAWDRTSGAPLSPCISWQCRRSLPLCTELHAQGHEAMILSKTGLALDPMFSAGKMRWILDHLDDGHARAAAGEICLGTIDSWLLWKLSAGQAFATDYSNAARIQLFNLHTRCWDPQLLELFSIPAAALATIQPSAGLFAHTVAVGGLDAGIPILSMIGDSHAALYGQGGFAPGLVKATLGTGSSLMTPMVGPIASSHGLSTTMAWHDGVASTYAMEGNIVHTGAAVQWAARLVAGESIDALSEQATQLANNGGVYFVPALSGLGAPHWQADARGLICGLTEGASGAHIMRAALESIGYQIRDVFDAMQADIGTPLKELWVDGGATRNRWLMQFLEDLLQRPVIRSLSPEVSALGAAHLAGKALGLWNNAADLQALERQRERFDPVPGRNLQGLYLEWKEALRRVVC
;
A
#
# COMPACT_ATOMS: atom_id res chain seq x y z
N MET A 1 38.28 6.54 -6.03
CA MET A 1 38.45 7.96 -5.71
C MET A 1 37.06 8.51 -5.46
N SER A 2 36.72 8.68 -4.21
CA SER A 2 35.43 9.15 -3.74
C SER A 2 35.33 10.64 -4.01
N SER A 3 34.53 11.07 -4.98
CA SER A 3 34.25 12.49 -5.20
C SER A 3 33.33 12.97 -4.05
N ASN A 4 33.93 13.60 -3.05
CA ASN A 4 33.23 14.49 -2.13
C ASN A 4 32.65 15.64 -2.97
N GLN A 5 31.44 15.49 -3.50
CA GLN A 5 30.66 16.65 -3.93
C GLN A 5 30.29 17.41 -2.65
N THR A 6 30.93 18.55 -2.44
CA THR A 6 30.52 19.54 -1.45
C THR A 6 29.06 19.91 -1.76
N MET A 7 28.13 19.37 -0.97
CA MET A 7 26.72 19.73 -1.05
C MET A 7 26.62 21.23 -0.78
N ASN A 8 25.99 21.97 -1.70
CA ASN A 8 25.77 23.40 -1.56
C ASN A 8 24.89 23.64 -0.30
N GLU A 9 25.34 24.46 0.63
CA GLU A 9 24.65 24.70 1.93
C GLU A 9 23.20 25.19 1.77
N HIS A 10 22.82 25.68 0.59
CA HIS A 10 21.50 26.23 0.28
C HIS A 10 20.59 25.29 -0.53
N SER A 11 21.07 24.10 -0.89
CA SER A 11 20.23 23.15 -1.66
C SER A 11 19.06 22.64 -0.81
N PRO A 12 17.81 22.61 -1.36
CA PRO A 12 16.64 22.19 -0.61
C PRO A 12 16.73 20.74 -0.15
N LEU A 13 16.19 20.49 1.05
CA LEU A 13 16.02 19.15 1.63
C LEU A 13 14.54 18.91 1.89
N ILE A 14 14.06 17.73 1.49
CA ILE A 14 12.70 17.29 1.77
C ILE A 14 12.76 16.15 2.80
N LEU A 15 12.05 16.31 3.90
CA LEU A 15 11.84 15.24 4.86
C LEU A 15 10.57 14.48 4.49
N ALA A 16 10.70 13.22 4.12
CA ALA A 16 9.57 12.34 3.83
C ALA A 16 9.35 11.35 4.98
N ILE A 17 8.14 11.33 5.50
CA ILE A 17 7.63 10.34 6.44
C ILE A 17 6.99 9.22 5.62
N ASP A 18 7.29 7.95 5.95
CA ASP A 18 6.62 6.77 5.39
C ASP A 18 6.11 5.91 6.56
N GLU A 19 4.86 6.15 6.92
CA GLU A 19 4.19 5.44 8.01
C GLU A 19 3.55 4.17 7.45
N GLY A 20 4.26 3.05 7.55
CA GLY A 20 3.77 1.73 7.15
C GLY A 20 3.14 0.96 8.30
N THR A 21 2.63 -0.23 8.00
CA THR A 21 1.97 -1.08 9.00
C THR A 21 2.93 -1.61 10.08
N SER A 22 4.19 -1.89 9.71
CA SER A 22 5.18 -2.52 10.61
C SER A 22 6.29 -1.58 11.04
N ASN A 23 6.47 -0.45 10.39
CA ASN A 23 7.51 0.52 10.68
C ASN A 23 7.07 1.94 10.31
N ALA A 24 7.38 2.91 11.17
CA ALA A 24 7.45 4.32 10.81
C ALA A 24 8.86 4.62 10.32
N LYS A 25 8.99 5.30 9.18
CA LYS A 25 10.28 5.69 8.61
C LYS A 25 10.29 7.17 8.31
N ALA A 26 11.47 7.75 8.34
CA ALA A 26 11.74 9.09 7.86
C ALA A 26 12.98 9.07 6.98
N VAL A 27 12.95 9.79 5.86
CA VAL A 27 14.11 9.94 4.97
C VAL A 27 14.29 11.40 4.57
N LEU A 28 15.54 11.84 4.48
CA LEU A 28 15.90 13.12 3.88
C LEU A 28 16.28 12.92 2.43
N VAL A 29 15.68 13.69 1.54
CA VAL A 29 15.87 13.64 0.09
C VAL A 29 16.40 14.97 -0.39
N ASN A 30 17.49 14.93 -1.16
CA ASN A 30 18.12 16.11 -1.76
C ASN A 30 17.47 16.49 -3.11
N GLU A 31 17.92 17.59 -3.70
CA GLU A 31 17.45 18.09 -5.01
C GLU A 31 17.75 17.16 -6.19
N GLN A 32 18.67 16.20 -6.03
CA GLN A 32 18.94 15.15 -7.00
C GLN A 32 18.01 13.94 -6.83
N GLY A 33 17.05 13.98 -5.89
CA GLY A 33 16.13 12.88 -5.60
C GLY A 33 16.77 11.71 -4.83
N GLN A 34 17.94 11.93 -4.21
CA GLN A 34 18.69 10.89 -3.50
C GLN A 34 18.40 10.93 -2.00
N VAL A 35 18.30 9.76 -1.38
CA VAL A 35 18.19 9.63 0.07
C VAL A 35 19.56 9.89 0.70
N VAL A 36 19.66 10.93 1.52
CA VAL A 36 20.90 11.36 2.20
C VAL A 36 20.93 11.01 3.68
N ALA A 37 19.78 10.80 4.31
CA ALA A 37 19.67 10.29 5.68
C ALA A 37 18.38 9.49 5.85
N ARG A 38 18.34 8.65 6.87
CA ARG A 38 17.18 7.82 7.19
C ARG A 38 17.08 7.50 8.68
N GLY A 39 15.84 7.37 9.15
CA GLY A 39 15.51 6.87 10.48
C GLY A 39 14.35 5.87 10.36
N SER A 40 14.24 4.93 11.30
CA SER A 40 13.16 3.93 11.29
C SER A 40 12.86 3.44 12.70
N ARG A 41 11.57 3.22 12.99
CA ARG A 41 11.09 2.61 14.23
C ARG A 41 10.07 1.53 13.92
N PRO A 42 10.14 0.38 14.59
CA PRO A 42 9.14 -0.66 14.44
C PRO A 42 7.81 -0.24 15.06
N LEU A 43 6.72 -0.74 14.46
CA LEU A 43 5.36 -0.59 14.95
C LEU A 43 4.78 -1.97 15.30
N SER A 44 4.09 -2.04 16.43
CA SER A 44 3.39 -3.25 16.85
C SER A 44 1.94 -3.24 16.36
N ILE A 45 1.44 -4.44 16.06
CA ILE A 45 0.03 -4.70 15.79
C ILE A 45 -0.47 -5.64 16.86
N SER A 46 -1.63 -5.34 17.44
CA SER A 46 -2.34 -6.20 18.37
C SER A 46 -3.49 -6.92 17.68
N HIS A 47 -3.77 -8.13 18.12
CA HIS A 47 -4.90 -8.97 17.67
C HIS A 47 -5.75 -9.36 18.88
N PRO A 48 -6.59 -8.43 19.41
CA PRO A 48 -7.31 -8.66 20.68
C PRO A 48 -8.31 -9.81 20.59
N GLN A 49 -8.79 -10.12 19.40
CA GLN A 49 -9.62 -11.31 19.13
C GLN A 49 -9.54 -11.71 17.65
N ALA A 50 -10.08 -12.88 17.32
CA ALA A 50 -10.03 -13.41 15.95
C ALA A 50 -10.62 -12.40 14.94
N GLY A 51 -9.87 -12.12 13.87
CA GLY A 51 -10.25 -11.17 12.84
C GLY A 51 -10.07 -9.69 13.20
N TYR A 52 -9.66 -9.36 14.42
CA TYR A 52 -9.33 -7.98 14.81
C TYR A 52 -7.83 -7.71 14.63
N SER A 53 -7.54 -6.49 14.20
CA SER A 53 -6.16 -6.02 14.01
C SER A 53 -6.11 -4.53 14.32
N GLU A 54 -5.29 -4.14 15.30
CA GLU A 54 -5.28 -2.80 15.88
C GLU A 54 -3.86 -2.30 16.11
N GLN A 55 -3.70 -0.98 16.07
CA GLN A 55 -2.49 -0.28 16.49
C GLN A 55 -2.86 0.85 17.46
N ASP A 56 -1.93 1.25 18.32
CA ASP A 56 -2.11 2.42 19.18
C ASP A 56 -1.75 3.70 18.40
N PRO A 57 -2.69 4.65 18.19
CA PRO A 57 -2.41 5.90 17.48
C PRO A 57 -1.30 6.75 18.12
N LEU A 58 -1.13 6.67 19.44
CA LEU A 58 -0.10 7.40 20.15
C LEU A 58 1.27 6.77 19.93
N LEU A 59 1.36 5.44 19.87
CA LEU A 59 2.61 4.74 19.52
C LEU A 59 2.99 4.97 18.05
N ILE A 60 2.01 5.03 17.12
CA ILE A 60 2.26 5.44 15.73
C ILE A 60 2.91 6.83 15.71
N TRP A 61 2.31 7.78 16.42
CA TRP A 61 2.84 9.14 16.49
C TRP A 61 4.23 9.20 17.12
N GLN A 62 4.45 8.52 18.25
CA GLN A 62 5.74 8.47 18.91
C GLN A 62 6.83 7.87 18.01
N ALA A 63 6.56 6.72 17.38
CA ALA A 63 7.49 6.08 16.46
C ALA A 63 7.83 6.97 15.26
N THR A 64 6.84 7.73 14.77
CA THR A 64 7.07 8.71 13.69
C THR A 64 8.03 9.81 14.14
N LEU A 65 7.84 10.40 15.33
CA LEU A 65 8.74 11.41 15.87
C LEU A 65 10.16 10.87 16.12
N GLU A 66 10.27 9.66 16.65
CA GLU A 66 11.56 9.01 16.88
C GLU A 66 12.30 8.72 15.56
N ALA A 67 11.58 8.28 14.52
CA ALA A 67 12.15 8.07 13.19
C ALA A 67 12.64 9.39 12.57
N ILE A 68 11.90 10.48 12.75
CA ILE A 68 12.28 11.83 12.33
C ILE A 68 13.56 12.28 13.07
N ALA A 69 13.58 12.14 14.39
CA ALA A 69 14.74 12.54 15.21
C ALA A 69 16.01 11.79 14.81
N ASP A 70 15.92 10.49 14.56
CA ASP A 70 17.06 9.69 14.07
C ASP A 70 17.53 10.16 12.69
N CYS A 71 16.57 10.40 11.78
CA CYS A 71 16.85 10.84 10.42
C CYS A 71 17.55 12.21 10.41
N MET A 72 17.22 13.07 11.36
CA MET A 72 17.79 14.43 11.50
C MET A 72 19.08 14.48 12.32
N THR A 73 19.55 13.36 12.87
CA THR A 73 20.76 13.34 13.69
C THR A 73 21.97 13.93 12.95
N GLY A 74 22.57 14.98 13.51
CA GLY A 74 23.73 15.67 12.91
C GLY A 74 23.38 16.61 11.74
N LEU A 75 22.11 16.77 11.40
CA LEU A 75 21.68 17.71 10.36
C LEU A 75 21.89 19.16 10.83
N GLN A 76 22.66 19.93 10.03
CA GLN A 76 22.93 21.36 10.28
C GLN A 76 22.12 22.27 9.34
N ARG A 77 21.26 21.70 8.50
CA ARG A 77 20.57 22.42 7.42
C ARG A 77 19.07 22.43 7.65
N PRO A 78 18.37 23.52 7.29
CA PRO A 78 16.91 23.58 7.41
C PRO A 78 16.23 22.60 6.43
N ILE A 79 15.08 22.10 6.84
CA ILE A 79 14.16 21.32 6.01
C ILE A 79 13.30 22.31 5.22
N SER A 80 13.26 22.14 3.89
CA SER A 80 12.52 23.03 2.99
C SER A 80 11.05 22.63 2.85
N ALA A 81 10.74 21.34 2.98
CA ALA A 81 9.38 20.80 2.93
C ALA A 81 9.29 19.45 3.62
N LEU A 82 8.06 19.10 4.02
CA LEU A 82 7.70 17.80 4.57
C LEU A 82 6.72 17.10 3.64
N ALA A 83 6.87 15.77 3.51
CA ALA A 83 6.05 14.88 2.72
C ALA A 83 5.55 13.72 3.59
N ILE A 84 4.34 13.22 3.34
CA ILE A 84 3.76 12.09 4.07
C ILE A 84 3.35 11.00 3.08
N SER A 85 3.91 9.80 3.28
CA SER A 85 3.42 8.54 2.75
C SER A 85 2.87 7.71 3.92
N ASN A 86 1.81 6.95 3.72
CA ASN A 86 1.18 6.21 4.81
C ASN A 86 0.51 4.92 4.36
N GLN A 87 0.40 3.95 5.30
CA GLN A 87 -0.48 2.80 5.13
C GLN A 87 -1.91 3.27 4.88
N ARG A 88 -2.58 2.66 3.91
CA ARG A 88 -3.93 3.06 3.49
C ARG A 88 -5.00 2.33 4.31
N GLU A 89 -6.23 2.79 4.22
CA GLU A 89 -7.45 2.18 4.76
C GLU A 89 -7.51 2.02 6.30
N SER A 90 -6.40 2.17 7.02
CA SER A 90 -6.38 2.18 8.50
C SER A 90 -7.03 3.44 9.03
N VAL A 91 -7.86 3.30 10.08
CA VAL A 91 -8.74 4.37 10.58
C VAL A 91 -8.36 4.76 12.00
N VAL A 92 -8.23 6.05 12.24
CA VAL A 92 -8.10 6.67 13.56
C VAL A 92 -9.34 7.55 13.81
N ALA A 93 -9.89 7.48 15.02
CA ALA A 93 -10.89 8.40 15.52
C ALA A 93 -10.32 9.19 16.69
N TRP A 94 -10.51 10.53 16.69
CA TRP A 94 -10.06 11.36 17.79
C TRP A 94 -11.02 12.51 18.08
N ASP A 95 -10.98 13.00 19.30
CA ASP A 95 -11.73 14.18 19.72
C ASP A 95 -11.15 15.44 19.07
N ARG A 96 -11.99 16.24 18.41
CA ARG A 96 -11.57 17.41 17.63
C ARG A 96 -10.95 18.51 18.48
N THR A 97 -11.32 18.62 19.74
CA THR A 97 -10.85 19.68 20.62
C THR A 97 -9.52 19.33 21.27
N SER A 98 -9.44 18.14 21.85
CA SER A 98 -8.26 17.69 22.59
C SER A 98 -7.22 16.96 21.73
N GLY A 99 -7.61 16.43 20.57
CA GLY A 99 -6.78 15.55 19.75
C GLY A 99 -6.50 14.18 20.40
N ALA A 100 -7.27 13.82 21.45
CA ALA A 100 -7.13 12.52 22.10
C ALA A 100 -7.77 11.42 21.26
N PRO A 101 -7.08 10.28 20.99
CA PRO A 101 -7.71 9.14 20.34
C PRO A 101 -8.91 8.62 21.14
N LEU A 102 -10.00 8.31 20.44
CA LEU A 102 -11.23 7.78 21.01
C LEU A 102 -11.31 6.25 20.91
N SER A 103 -10.47 5.65 20.11
CA SER A 103 -10.35 4.20 19.95
C SER A 103 -8.93 3.83 19.49
N PRO A 104 -8.53 2.55 19.54
CA PRO A 104 -7.38 2.08 18.79
C PRO A 104 -7.52 2.40 17.30
N CYS A 105 -6.39 2.57 16.60
CA CYS A 105 -6.37 2.60 15.14
C CYS A 105 -6.80 1.23 14.61
N ILE A 106 -7.89 1.19 13.87
CA ILE A 106 -8.36 -0.06 13.24
C ILE A 106 -7.58 -0.25 11.94
N SER A 107 -6.70 -1.26 11.92
CA SER A 107 -5.82 -1.56 10.78
C SER A 107 -6.62 -1.97 9.54
N TRP A 108 -6.04 -1.76 8.36
CA TRP A 108 -6.58 -2.24 7.08
C TRP A 108 -6.79 -3.76 7.04
N GLN A 109 -6.02 -4.52 7.82
CA GLN A 109 -6.13 -5.99 7.94
C GLN A 109 -7.32 -6.45 8.76
N CYS A 110 -7.96 -5.53 9.51
CA CYS A 110 -9.02 -5.85 10.44
C CYS A 110 -10.32 -6.20 9.73
N ARG A 111 -10.97 -7.28 10.18
CA ARG A 111 -12.22 -7.79 9.60
C ARG A 111 -13.47 -7.52 10.44
N ARG A 112 -13.38 -6.66 11.48
CA ARG A 112 -14.51 -6.39 12.39
C ARG A 112 -15.75 -5.81 11.72
N SER A 113 -15.59 -5.15 10.57
CA SER A 113 -16.69 -4.61 9.77
C SER A 113 -17.30 -5.63 8.78
N LEU A 114 -16.84 -6.89 8.76
CA LEU A 114 -17.36 -7.94 7.89
C LEU A 114 -18.89 -8.14 8.03
N PRO A 115 -19.49 -8.13 9.24
CA PRO A 115 -20.95 -8.25 9.38
C PRO A 115 -21.72 -7.15 8.63
N LEU A 116 -21.25 -5.90 8.69
CA LEU A 116 -21.84 -4.80 7.93
C LEU A 116 -21.67 -5.01 6.41
N CYS A 117 -20.51 -5.46 5.95
CA CYS A 117 -20.33 -5.78 4.53
C CYS A 117 -21.30 -6.89 4.07
N THR A 118 -21.49 -7.92 4.87
CA THR A 118 -22.45 -9.01 4.59
C THR A 118 -23.88 -8.50 4.52
N GLU A 119 -24.28 -7.63 5.44
CA GLU A 119 -25.59 -6.99 5.45
C GLU A 119 -25.83 -6.15 4.19
N LEU A 120 -24.89 -5.25 3.85
CA LEU A 120 -24.99 -4.39 2.67
C LEU A 120 -24.98 -5.18 1.35
N HIS A 121 -24.24 -6.30 1.31
CA HIS A 121 -24.29 -7.25 0.19
C HIS A 121 -25.69 -7.89 0.05
N ALA A 122 -26.25 -8.39 1.14
CA ALA A 122 -27.59 -8.97 1.14
C ALA A 122 -28.69 -7.97 0.76
N GLN A 123 -28.48 -6.69 1.03
CA GLN A 123 -29.36 -5.59 0.61
C GLN A 123 -29.14 -5.14 -0.85
N GLY A 124 -28.13 -5.68 -1.56
CA GLY A 124 -27.86 -5.41 -2.97
C GLY A 124 -27.13 -4.11 -3.26
N HIS A 125 -26.42 -3.53 -2.27
CA HIS A 125 -25.73 -2.24 -2.41
C HIS A 125 -24.36 -2.33 -3.12
N GLU A 126 -23.84 -3.52 -3.34
CA GLU A 126 -22.48 -3.73 -3.87
C GLU A 126 -22.23 -3.06 -5.23
N ALA A 127 -23.16 -3.21 -6.18
CA ALA A 127 -23.04 -2.61 -7.52
C ALA A 127 -22.98 -1.08 -7.46
N MET A 128 -23.76 -0.45 -6.58
CA MET A 128 -23.76 1.00 -6.39
C MET A 128 -22.45 1.48 -5.77
N ILE A 129 -21.95 0.80 -4.73
CA ILE A 129 -20.67 1.10 -4.10
C ILE A 129 -19.55 0.98 -5.14
N LEU A 130 -19.46 -0.14 -5.85
CA LEU A 130 -18.44 -0.37 -6.89
C LEU A 130 -18.48 0.70 -7.98
N SER A 131 -19.67 1.04 -8.49
CA SER A 131 -19.80 2.03 -9.56
C SER A 131 -19.34 3.43 -9.16
N LYS A 132 -19.57 3.83 -7.92
CA LYS A 132 -19.19 5.16 -7.41
C LYS A 132 -17.73 5.25 -6.96
N THR A 133 -17.25 4.19 -6.30
CA THR A 133 -15.96 4.21 -5.62
C THR A 133 -14.85 3.47 -6.37
N GLY A 134 -15.20 2.59 -7.31
CA GLY A 134 -14.27 1.66 -7.96
C GLY A 134 -13.81 0.52 -7.04
N LEU A 135 -14.38 0.37 -5.84
CA LEU A 135 -13.96 -0.58 -4.82
C LEU A 135 -15.05 -1.64 -4.59
N ALA A 136 -14.65 -2.90 -4.47
CA ALA A 136 -15.52 -3.96 -4.00
C ALA A 136 -15.99 -3.70 -2.55
N LEU A 137 -17.09 -4.28 -2.13
CA LEU A 137 -17.53 -4.23 -0.74
C LEU A 137 -16.72 -5.21 0.10
N ASP A 138 -15.74 -4.71 0.83
CA ASP A 138 -14.83 -5.52 1.65
C ASP A 138 -14.45 -4.79 2.95
N PRO A 139 -14.29 -5.51 4.09
CA PRO A 139 -13.91 -4.93 5.39
C PRO A 139 -12.51 -4.30 5.39
N MET A 140 -11.68 -4.53 4.37
CA MET A 140 -10.39 -3.86 4.23
C MET A 140 -10.54 -2.34 4.16
N PHE A 141 -11.60 -1.82 3.51
CA PHE A 141 -11.81 -0.40 3.31
C PHE A 141 -12.33 0.31 4.57
N SER A 142 -12.16 1.64 4.62
CA SER A 142 -12.31 2.42 5.85
C SER A 142 -13.76 2.64 6.32
N ALA A 143 -14.72 2.78 5.38
CA ALA A 143 -16.08 3.20 5.72
C ALA A 143 -16.75 2.29 6.78
N GLY A 144 -16.65 0.96 6.59
CA GLY A 144 -17.20 0.01 7.55
C GLY A 144 -16.53 0.09 8.92
N LYS A 145 -15.23 0.40 8.99
CA LYS A 145 -14.49 0.59 10.25
C LYS A 145 -14.90 1.90 10.94
N MET A 146 -15.08 2.98 10.17
CA MET A 146 -15.57 4.27 10.67
C MET A 146 -16.96 4.11 11.28
N ARG A 147 -17.88 3.41 10.58
CA ARG A 147 -19.22 3.10 11.10
C ARG A 147 -19.12 2.28 12.39
N TRP A 148 -18.30 1.23 12.41
CA TRP A 148 -18.10 0.41 13.60
C TRP A 148 -17.63 1.25 14.81
N ILE A 149 -16.70 2.19 14.61
CA ILE A 149 -16.23 3.09 15.68
C ILE A 149 -17.39 3.91 16.22
N LEU A 150 -18.19 4.56 15.37
CA LEU A 150 -19.31 5.38 15.81
C LEU A 150 -20.39 4.57 16.55
N ASP A 151 -20.63 3.33 16.13
CA ASP A 151 -21.58 2.42 16.78
C ASP A 151 -21.13 1.98 18.19
N HIS A 152 -19.81 2.10 18.50
CA HIS A 152 -19.22 1.64 19.78
C HIS A 152 -18.74 2.79 20.68
N LEU A 153 -18.93 4.03 20.27
CA LEU A 153 -18.67 5.20 21.09
C LEU A 153 -19.98 5.72 21.72
N ASP A 154 -19.93 6.15 22.97
CA ASP A 154 -21.03 6.81 23.60
C ASP A 154 -21.44 8.06 22.81
N ASP A 155 -22.71 8.12 22.39
CA ASP A 155 -23.25 9.17 21.52
C ASP A 155 -22.44 9.40 20.22
N GLY A 156 -21.71 8.39 19.73
CA GLY A 156 -20.75 8.52 18.65
C GLY A 156 -21.31 9.20 17.40
N HIS A 157 -22.47 8.79 16.92
CA HIS A 157 -23.12 9.39 15.73
C HIS A 157 -23.54 10.84 15.99
N ALA A 158 -24.11 11.16 17.16
CA ALA A 158 -24.54 12.52 17.50
C ALA A 158 -23.32 13.45 17.62
N ARG A 159 -22.27 13.03 18.30
CA ARG A 159 -21.01 13.76 18.44
C ARG A 159 -20.30 13.96 17.10
N ALA A 160 -20.31 12.94 16.23
CA ALA A 160 -19.77 13.04 14.88
C ALA A 160 -20.55 14.04 14.02
N ALA A 161 -21.90 14.04 14.11
CA ALA A 161 -22.76 15.00 13.43
C ALA A 161 -22.56 16.43 13.94
N ALA A 162 -22.29 16.60 15.24
CA ALA A 162 -21.91 17.89 15.83
C ALA A 162 -20.50 18.36 15.46
N GLY A 163 -19.70 17.51 14.77
CA GLY A 163 -18.32 17.82 14.39
C GLY A 163 -17.31 17.71 15.53
N GLU A 164 -17.67 17.04 16.63
CA GLU A 164 -16.80 16.85 17.80
C GLU A 164 -15.78 15.71 17.60
N ILE A 165 -16.05 14.79 16.65
CA ILE A 165 -15.20 13.65 16.33
C ILE A 165 -14.56 13.88 14.95
N CYS A 166 -13.28 13.61 14.85
CA CYS A 166 -12.57 13.46 13.59
C CYS A 166 -12.42 11.96 13.28
N LEU A 167 -12.84 11.55 12.07
CA LEU A 167 -12.60 10.24 11.50
C LEU A 167 -11.63 10.40 10.33
N GLY A 168 -10.44 9.86 10.44
CA GLY A 168 -9.41 10.02 9.41
C GLY A 168 -8.60 8.75 9.18
N THR A 169 -7.88 8.73 8.08
CA THR A 169 -6.81 7.80 7.81
C THR A 169 -5.50 8.32 8.43
N ILE A 170 -4.44 7.55 8.35
CA ILE A 170 -3.17 7.87 9.02
C ILE A 170 -2.56 9.20 8.54
N ASP A 171 -2.70 9.54 7.26
CA ASP A 171 -2.30 10.85 6.72
C ASP A 171 -2.97 12.01 7.47
N SER A 172 -4.28 11.93 7.66
CA SER A 172 -5.06 12.94 8.37
C SER A 172 -4.66 13.06 9.85
N TRP A 173 -4.36 11.90 10.49
CA TRP A 173 -3.87 11.85 11.86
C TRP A 173 -2.50 12.51 12.00
N LEU A 174 -1.55 12.16 11.13
CA LEU A 174 -0.21 12.74 11.14
C LEU A 174 -0.25 14.25 10.83
N LEU A 175 -1.05 14.68 9.84
CA LEU A 175 -1.24 16.09 9.53
C LEU A 175 -1.79 16.86 10.74
N TRP A 176 -2.81 16.29 11.40
CA TRP A 176 -3.39 16.86 12.62
C TRP A 176 -2.35 17.04 13.71
N LYS A 177 -1.53 16.02 13.96
CA LYS A 177 -0.48 16.06 14.99
C LYS A 177 0.64 17.04 14.65
N LEU A 178 1.11 17.07 13.40
CA LEU A 178 2.17 17.95 12.92
C LEU A 178 1.75 19.42 12.91
N SER A 179 0.48 19.71 12.72
CA SER A 179 -0.09 21.06 12.69
C SER A 179 -0.74 21.50 14.00
N ALA A 180 -0.67 20.71 15.08
CA ALA A 180 -1.38 20.92 16.35
C ALA A 180 -2.87 21.23 16.16
N GLY A 181 -3.54 20.46 15.32
CA GLY A 181 -4.98 20.57 15.07
C GLY A 181 -5.40 21.70 14.13
N GLN A 182 -4.47 22.44 13.53
CA GLN A 182 -4.80 23.55 12.62
C GLN A 182 -5.32 23.08 11.26
N ALA A 183 -5.00 21.82 10.85
CA ALA A 183 -5.45 21.24 9.60
C ALA A 183 -6.03 19.83 9.81
N PHE A 184 -7.17 19.59 9.17
CA PHE A 184 -7.80 18.28 9.07
C PHE A 184 -8.16 18.01 7.61
N ALA A 185 -7.22 17.40 6.90
CA ALA A 185 -7.33 17.08 5.48
C ALA A 185 -6.82 15.67 5.18
N THR A 186 -7.21 15.16 4.03
CA THR A 186 -6.71 13.93 3.40
C THR A 186 -6.45 14.20 1.93
N ASP A 187 -5.63 13.38 1.28
CA ASP A 187 -5.41 13.50 -0.15
C ASP A 187 -6.37 12.61 -0.96
N TYR A 188 -6.42 12.83 -2.27
CA TYR A 188 -7.25 12.03 -3.17
C TYR A 188 -6.91 10.53 -3.15
N SER A 189 -5.64 10.15 -2.99
CA SER A 189 -5.24 8.75 -3.01
C SER A 189 -5.74 7.99 -1.77
N ASN A 190 -5.68 8.62 -0.59
CA ASN A 190 -6.23 8.07 0.64
C ASN A 190 -7.77 8.12 0.63
N ALA A 191 -8.37 9.24 0.23
CA ALA A 191 -9.83 9.37 0.14
C ALA A 191 -10.45 8.30 -0.77
N ALA A 192 -9.81 8.01 -1.91
CA ALA A 192 -10.26 7.00 -2.86
C ALA A 192 -10.24 5.55 -2.31
N ARG A 193 -9.69 5.33 -1.10
CA ARG A 193 -9.65 4.02 -0.42
C ARG A 193 -10.62 3.91 0.75
N ILE A 194 -11.44 4.93 0.98
CA ILE A 194 -12.35 4.98 2.14
C ILE A 194 -13.71 4.31 1.87
N GLN A 195 -14.15 4.18 0.61
CA GLN A 195 -15.50 3.78 0.17
C GLN A 195 -16.60 4.83 0.41
N LEU A 196 -16.22 6.07 0.69
CA LEU A 196 -17.12 7.23 0.76
C LEU A 196 -16.85 8.24 -0.34
N PHE A 197 -15.73 8.08 -1.04
CA PHE A 197 -15.27 8.98 -2.10
C PHE A 197 -15.82 8.54 -3.46
N ASN A 198 -16.46 9.45 -4.16
CA ASN A 198 -16.95 9.23 -5.51
C ASN A 198 -15.86 9.59 -6.52
N LEU A 199 -15.37 8.59 -7.29
CA LEU A 199 -14.31 8.76 -8.29
C LEU A 199 -14.68 9.72 -9.43
N HIS A 200 -15.98 9.90 -9.72
CA HIS A 200 -16.46 10.72 -10.83
C HIS A 200 -16.60 12.18 -10.42
N THR A 201 -17.18 12.44 -9.24
CA THR A 201 -17.38 13.80 -8.71
C THR A 201 -16.19 14.29 -7.88
N ARG A 202 -15.30 13.38 -7.46
CA ARG A 202 -14.09 13.64 -6.66
C ARG A 202 -14.36 14.31 -5.32
N CYS A 203 -15.45 13.90 -4.67
CA CYS A 203 -15.85 14.38 -3.35
C CYS A 203 -16.47 13.25 -2.52
N TRP A 204 -16.73 13.51 -1.24
CA TRP A 204 -17.53 12.61 -0.41
C TRP A 204 -18.94 12.50 -1.02
N ASP A 205 -19.40 11.27 -1.25
CA ASP A 205 -20.69 10.99 -1.89
C ASP A 205 -21.82 10.98 -0.83
N PRO A 206 -22.84 11.84 -0.94
CA PRO A 206 -23.90 11.91 0.07
C PRO A 206 -24.67 10.60 0.26
N GLN A 207 -24.88 9.81 -0.82
CA GLN A 207 -25.58 8.54 -0.74
C GLN A 207 -24.72 7.47 -0.03
N LEU A 208 -23.40 7.48 -0.23
CA LEU A 208 -22.48 6.60 0.50
C LEU A 208 -22.39 7.00 1.98
N LEU A 209 -22.34 8.31 2.27
CA LEU A 209 -22.35 8.83 3.64
C LEU A 209 -23.61 8.38 4.39
N GLU A 210 -24.77 8.47 3.77
CA GLU A 210 -26.04 7.99 4.31
C GLU A 210 -26.03 6.48 4.52
N LEU A 211 -25.61 5.71 3.51
CA LEU A 211 -25.53 4.25 3.54
C LEU A 211 -24.68 3.74 4.71
N PHE A 212 -23.49 4.31 4.88
CA PHE A 212 -22.59 3.95 5.98
C PHE A 212 -22.90 4.71 7.28
N SER A 213 -23.91 5.60 7.30
CA SER A 213 -24.29 6.42 8.45
C SER A 213 -23.12 7.23 9.02
N ILE A 214 -22.31 7.84 8.16
CA ILE A 214 -21.16 8.65 8.55
C ILE A 214 -21.43 10.12 8.26
N PRO A 215 -21.52 10.97 9.31
CA PRO A 215 -21.69 12.41 9.12
C PRO A 215 -20.51 13.07 8.42
N ALA A 216 -20.78 13.88 7.40
CA ALA A 216 -19.73 14.61 6.67
C ALA A 216 -18.88 15.51 7.57
N ALA A 217 -19.47 16.04 8.67
CA ALA A 217 -18.76 16.87 9.65
C ALA A 217 -17.59 16.17 10.35
N ALA A 218 -17.61 14.84 10.40
CA ALA A 218 -16.55 14.04 10.99
C ALA A 218 -15.40 13.74 10.01
N LEU A 219 -15.54 14.04 8.72
CA LEU A 219 -14.55 13.69 7.70
C LEU A 219 -13.58 14.84 7.37
N ALA A 220 -12.40 14.47 6.96
CA ALA A 220 -11.34 15.36 6.50
C ALA A 220 -11.73 16.09 5.21
N THR A 221 -11.20 17.30 5.00
CA THR A 221 -11.27 17.99 3.71
C THR A 221 -10.38 17.27 2.70
N ILE A 222 -10.90 16.96 1.51
CA ILE A 222 -10.12 16.31 0.44
C ILE A 222 -9.31 17.37 -0.31
N GLN A 223 -8.01 17.12 -0.51
CA GLN A 223 -7.09 18.00 -1.23
C GLN A 223 -6.29 17.24 -2.29
N PRO A 224 -5.69 17.95 -3.28
CA PRO A 224 -4.68 17.37 -4.16
C PRO A 224 -3.54 16.72 -3.38
N SER A 225 -2.96 15.63 -3.90
CA SER A 225 -1.85 14.94 -3.24
C SER A 225 -0.56 15.77 -3.19
N ALA A 226 -0.43 16.79 -4.07
CA ALA A 226 0.62 17.81 -4.07
C ALA A 226 0.02 19.21 -3.87
N GLY A 227 0.57 19.97 -2.93
CA GLY A 227 0.14 21.30 -2.55
C GLY A 227 0.36 21.56 -1.07
N LEU A 228 0.04 22.77 -0.61
CA LEU A 228 0.19 23.11 0.80
C LEU A 228 -0.99 22.56 1.62
N PHE A 229 -0.72 21.62 2.50
CA PHE A 229 -1.69 21.09 3.47
C PHE A 229 -1.72 21.89 4.77
N ALA A 230 -0.54 22.18 5.32
CA ALA A 230 -0.36 22.95 6.55
C ALA A 230 1.11 23.36 6.71
N HIS A 231 1.39 24.02 7.83
CA HIS A 231 2.77 24.21 8.33
C HIS A 231 2.93 23.44 9.64
N THR A 232 4.13 22.94 9.89
CA THR A 232 4.45 22.27 11.17
C THR A 232 4.41 23.26 12.33
N VAL A 233 4.07 22.73 13.52
CA VAL A 233 4.48 23.35 14.79
C VAL A 233 5.86 22.82 15.21
N ALA A 234 6.51 23.45 16.17
CA ALA A 234 7.74 22.90 16.73
C ALA A 234 7.42 21.59 17.49
N VAL A 235 7.85 20.44 16.96
CA VAL A 235 7.56 19.12 17.53
C VAL A 235 8.59 18.08 17.08
N GLY A 236 9.03 17.22 18.00
CA GLY A 236 9.90 16.07 17.67
C GLY A 236 11.23 16.44 17.01
N GLY A 237 11.77 17.63 17.30
CA GLY A 237 12.98 18.16 16.67
C GLY A 237 12.74 18.89 15.34
N LEU A 238 11.50 18.93 14.85
CA LEU A 238 11.11 19.76 13.72
C LEU A 238 10.90 21.21 14.16
N ASP A 239 11.36 22.17 13.35
CA ASP A 239 11.05 23.58 13.50
C ASP A 239 9.57 23.85 13.17
N ALA A 240 9.02 24.93 13.72
CA ALA A 240 7.74 25.46 13.30
C ALA A 240 7.86 26.11 11.90
N GLY A 241 6.79 26.03 11.12
CA GLY A 241 6.70 26.73 9.84
C GLY A 241 7.22 25.94 8.63
N ILE A 242 7.62 24.68 8.78
CA ILE A 242 7.98 23.84 7.63
C ILE A 242 6.68 23.49 6.86
N PRO A 243 6.58 23.80 5.56
CA PRO A 243 5.39 23.47 4.78
C PRO A 243 5.27 21.98 4.54
N ILE A 244 4.08 21.41 4.78
CA ILE A 244 3.71 20.02 4.44
C ILE A 244 3.11 20.07 3.03
N LEU A 245 3.87 19.58 2.02
CA LEU A 245 3.59 19.80 0.62
C LEU A 245 3.08 18.56 -0.12
N SER A 246 3.07 17.38 0.50
CA SER A 246 2.44 16.21 -0.09
C SER A 246 1.92 15.25 0.96
N MET A 247 0.80 14.61 0.64
CA MET A 247 0.29 13.42 1.29
C MET A 247 -0.13 12.43 0.22
N ILE A 248 0.18 11.13 0.41
CA ILE A 248 -0.12 10.09 -0.58
C ILE A 248 -0.06 8.69 0.08
N GLY A 249 -0.98 7.80 -0.28
CA GLY A 249 -0.94 6.41 0.21
C GLY A 249 0.31 5.66 -0.27
N ASP A 250 0.86 4.78 0.55
CA ASP A 250 2.16 4.09 0.39
C ASP A 250 2.36 3.42 -0.98
N SER A 251 1.39 2.62 -1.42
CA SER A 251 1.48 1.93 -2.72
C SER A 251 1.39 2.88 -3.91
N HIS A 252 0.62 3.97 -3.77
CA HIS A 252 0.54 5.05 -4.77
C HIS A 252 1.85 5.85 -4.80
N ALA A 253 2.39 6.17 -3.63
CA ALA A 253 3.69 6.80 -3.48
C ALA A 253 4.80 5.96 -4.12
N ALA A 254 4.81 4.65 -3.91
CA ALA A 254 5.77 3.76 -4.52
C ALA A 254 5.66 3.74 -6.06
N LEU A 255 4.45 3.77 -6.62
CA LEU A 255 4.24 3.91 -8.07
C LEU A 255 4.84 5.24 -8.58
N TYR A 256 4.55 6.34 -7.89
CA TYR A 256 5.08 7.67 -8.22
C TYR A 256 6.61 7.73 -8.11
N GLY A 257 7.18 7.21 -7.02
CA GLY A 257 8.62 7.17 -6.75
C GLY A 257 9.41 6.34 -7.76
N GLN A 258 8.80 5.29 -8.28
CA GLN A 258 9.38 4.49 -9.36
C GLN A 258 9.30 5.19 -10.73
N GLY A 259 8.55 6.30 -10.87
CA GLY A 259 8.35 7.00 -12.14
C GLY A 259 7.25 6.38 -13.00
N GLY A 260 6.28 5.74 -12.37
CA GLY A 260 5.16 5.08 -13.02
C GLY A 260 4.08 6.04 -13.49
N PHE A 261 4.41 6.96 -14.40
CA PHE A 261 3.53 8.03 -14.86
C PHE A 261 2.72 7.68 -16.12
N ALA A 262 3.13 6.63 -16.84
CA ALA A 262 2.52 6.28 -18.13
C ALA A 262 1.85 4.90 -18.07
N PRO A 263 0.72 4.69 -18.77
CA PRO A 263 0.12 3.38 -18.95
C PRO A 263 1.06 2.36 -19.61
N GLY A 264 0.84 1.08 -19.34
CA GLY A 264 1.58 -0.03 -19.93
C GLY A 264 2.66 -0.62 -19.03
N LEU A 265 2.84 -0.11 -17.82
CA LEU A 265 3.64 -0.76 -16.77
C LEU A 265 2.73 -1.24 -15.63
N VAL A 266 3.15 -2.28 -14.93
CA VAL A 266 2.57 -2.68 -13.65
C VAL A 266 3.64 -2.54 -12.58
N LYS A 267 3.32 -1.90 -11.48
CA LYS A 267 4.18 -1.87 -10.28
C LYS A 267 3.62 -2.84 -9.24
N ALA A 268 4.47 -3.64 -8.64
CA ALA A 268 4.11 -4.54 -7.54
C ALA A 268 5.02 -4.33 -6.33
N THR A 269 4.43 -4.07 -5.17
CA THR A 269 5.15 -4.16 -3.88
C THR A 269 4.96 -5.56 -3.30
N LEU A 270 6.04 -6.30 -3.12
CA LEU A 270 6.07 -7.67 -2.63
C LEU A 270 6.44 -7.68 -1.15
N GLY A 271 5.45 -7.46 -0.29
CA GLY A 271 5.58 -7.44 1.17
C GLY A 271 4.98 -8.68 1.84
N THR A 272 4.36 -8.52 2.99
CA THR A 272 3.54 -9.53 3.68
C THR A 272 2.40 -10.02 2.77
N GLY A 273 1.61 -9.08 2.26
CA GLY A 273 0.79 -9.20 1.07
C GLY A 273 1.44 -8.46 -0.11
N SER A 274 0.74 -8.34 -1.23
CA SER A 274 1.21 -7.56 -2.38
C SER A 274 0.11 -6.65 -2.92
N SER A 275 0.52 -5.47 -3.38
CA SER A 275 -0.33 -4.55 -4.12
C SER A 275 0.28 -4.35 -5.51
N LEU A 276 -0.49 -4.69 -6.54
CA LEU A 276 -0.15 -4.41 -7.93
C LEU A 276 -0.95 -3.20 -8.40
N MET A 277 -0.29 -2.28 -9.08
CA MET A 277 -0.92 -1.09 -9.65
C MET A 277 -0.44 -0.81 -11.06
N THR A 278 -1.37 -0.35 -11.90
CA THR A 278 -1.05 0.18 -13.23
C THR A 278 -1.75 1.52 -13.42
N PRO A 279 -1.02 2.58 -13.88
CA PRO A 279 -1.63 3.90 -14.07
C PRO A 279 -2.58 3.92 -15.25
N MET A 280 -3.64 4.73 -15.13
CA MET A 280 -4.67 4.94 -16.15
C MET A 280 -4.93 6.43 -16.34
N VAL A 281 -5.37 6.81 -17.56
CA VAL A 281 -5.74 8.20 -17.88
C VAL A 281 -7.09 8.59 -17.22
N GLY A 282 -8.00 7.64 -17.06
CA GLY A 282 -9.32 7.84 -16.47
C GLY A 282 -9.79 6.61 -15.70
N PRO A 283 -10.89 6.69 -14.95
CA PRO A 283 -11.43 5.55 -14.23
C PRO A 283 -12.02 4.52 -15.21
N ILE A 284 -11.55 3.29 -15.12
CA ILE A 284 -12.09 2.13 -15.85
C ILE A 284 -12.68 1.19 -14.79
N ALA A 285 -13.98 0.90 -14.90
CA ALA A 285 -14.60 -0.10 -14.03
C ALA A 285 -14.04 -1.49 -14.36
N SER A 286 -13.52 -2.18 -13.36
CA SER A 286 -13.02 -3.54 -13.54
C SER A 286 -14.18 -4.52 -13.69
N SER A 287 -14.08 -5.43 -14.65
CA SER A 287 -14.97 -6.60 -14.80
C SER A 287 -14.30 -7.89 -14.34
N HIS A 288 -13.05 -7.82 -13.90
CA HIS A 288 -12.23 -8.97 -13.50
C HIS A 288 -11.80 -8.91 -12.03
N GLY A 289 -12.59 -8.26 -11.15
CA GLY A 289 -12.36 -8.29 -9.70
C GLY A 289 -11.19 -7.41 -9.23
N LEU A 290 -10.87 -6.34 -9.96
CA LEU A 290 -9.85 -5.37 -9.54
C LEU A 290 -10.49 -4.09 -8.98
N SER A 291 -9.73 -3.31 -8.26
CA SER A 291 -10.15 -1.99 -7.78
C SER A 291 -9.70 -0.91 -8.75
N THR A 292 -10.55 0.11 -8.95
CA THR A 292 -10.17 1.37 -9.58
C THR A 292 -10.02 2.43 -8.50
N THR A 293 -8.94 3.19 -8.52
CA THR A 293 -8.65 4.20 -7.50
C THR A 293 -8.07 5.45 -8.16
N MET A 294 -8.12 6.57 -7.45
CA MET A 294 -7.32 7.74 -7.82
C MET A 294 -5.91 7.55 -7.25
N ALA A 295 -4.91 7.48 -8.13
CA ALA A 295 -3.53 7.26 -7.72
C ALA A 295 -2.93 8.49 -7.05
N TRP A 296 -3.13 9.68 -7.63
CA TRP A 296 -2.75 11.00 -7.11
C TRP A 296 -3.39 12.12 -7.91
N HIS A 297 -3.35 13.32 -7.33
CA HIS A 297 -3.51 14.58 -8.04
C HIS A 297 -2.26 15.43 -7.77
N ASP A 298 -1.48 15.71 -8.79
CA ASP A 298 -0.16 16.33 -8.67
C ASP A 298 -0.17 17.88 -8.63
N GLY A 299 -1.33 18.46 -8.29
CA GLY A 299 -1.58 19.89 -8.33
C GLY A 299 -2.09 20.40 -9.69
N VAL A 300 -1.91 19.62 -10.77
CA VAL A 300 -2.30 19.97 -12.14
C VAL A 300 -3.31 18.97 -12.71
N ALA A 301 -3.02 17.70 -12.61
CA ALA A 301 -3.81 16.62 -13.21
C ALA A 301 -4.03 15.45 -12.25
N SER A 302 -5.14 14.73 -12.47
CA SER A 302 -5.44 13.47 -11.77
C SER A 302 -4.92 12.29 -12.57
N THR A 303 -4.27 11.35 -11.89
CA THR A 303 -3.93 10.03 -12.43
C THR A 303 -4.75 9.00 -11.67
N TYR A 304 -5.36 8.08 -12.40
CA TYR A 304 -6.06 6.93 -11.86
C TYR A 304 -5.17 5.70 -11.90
N ALA A 305 -5.50 4.69 -11.11
CA ALA A 305 -4.84 3.39 -11.19
C ALA A 305 -5.86 2.26 -11.07
N MET A 306 -5.58 1.16 -11.76
CA MET A 306 -6.19 -0.13 -11.46
C MET A 306 -5.30 -0.86 -10.47
N GLU A 307 -5.90 -1.44 -9.45
CA GLU A 307 -5.18 -2.10 -8.36
C GLU A 307 -5.74 -3.49 -8.08
N GLY A 308 -4.83 -4.45 -7.86
CA GLY A 308 -5.15 -5.75 -7.29
C GLY A 308 -4.34 -6.00 -6.02
N ASN A 309 -5.03 -6.36 -4.94
CA ASN A 309 -4.42 -6.66 -3.64
C ASN A 309 -4.42 -8.16 -3.39
N ILE A 310 -3.23 -8.72 -3.18
CA ILE A 310 -3.00 -10.11 -2.81
C ILE A 310 -2.72 -10.16 -1.31
N VAL A 311 -3.53 -10.92 -0.56
CA VAL A 311 -3.47 -10.93 0.91
C VAL A 311 -2.21 -11.60 1.43
N HIS A 312 -1.81 -12.74 0.83
CA HIS A 312 -0.70 -13.55 1.31
C HIS A 312 0.35 -13.78 0.21
N THR A 313 1.50 -13.11 0.35
CA THR A 313 2.70 -13.34 -0.48
C THR A 313 3.88 -13.69 0.42
N GLY A 314 4.61 -12.73 0.98
CA GLY A 314 5.68 -13.02 1.94
C GLY A 314 5.17 -13.75 3.19
N ALA A 315 3.95 -13.48 3.64
CA ALA A 315 3.32 -14.20 4.75
C ALA A 315 3.13 -15.69 4.45
N ALA A 316 2.83 -16.06 3.20
CA ALA A 316 2.69 -17.46 2.78
C ALA A 316 4.03 -18.22 2.90
N VAL A 317 5.13 -17.59 2.48
CA VAL A 317 6.49 -18.14 2.61
C VAL A 317 6.87 -18.32 4.06
N GLN A 318 6.61 -17.31 4.90
CA GLN A 318 6.87 -17.38 6.34
C GLN A 318 6.03 -18.48 7.02
N TRP A 319 4.78 -18.63 6.62
CA TRP A 319 3.91 -19.67 7.15
C TRP A 319 4.40 -21.06 6.73
N ALA A 320 4.75 -21.26 5.46
CA ALA A 320 5.29 -22.52 4.95
C ALA A 320 6.58 -22.92 5.69
N ALA A 321 7.48 -21.96 5.93
CA ALA A 321 8.71 -22.19 6.68
C ALA A 321 8.44 -22.68 8.12
N ARG A 322 7.46 -22.07 8.81
CA ARG A 322 7.06 -22.54 10.16
C ARG A 322 6.43 -23.94 10.14
N LEU A 323 5.71 -24.29 9.10
CA LEU A 323 5.07 -25.60 8.95
C LEU A 323 6.12 -26.72 8.79
N VAL A 324 7.21 -26.44 8.07
CA VAL A 324 8.22 -27.43 7.70
C VAL A 324 9.27 -27.66 8.79
N ALA A 325 9.24 -26.91 9.86
CA ALA A 325 10.05 -26.90 11.09
C ALA A 325 11.52 -27.40 11.00
N GLY A 326 12.43 -26.63 11.58
CA GLY A 326 13.82 -27.01 11.87
C GLY A 326 14.92 -26.22 11.15
N GLU A 327 14.61 -25.46 10.11
CA GLU A 327 15.59 -24.67 9.36
C GLU A 327 15.16 -23.19 9.26
N SER A 328 16.12 -22.31 9.01
CA SER A 328 15.83 -20.89 8.76
C SER A 328 15.07 -20.71 7.43
N ILE A 329 14.29 -19.64 7.32
CA ILE A 329 13.58 -19.29 6.08
C ILE A 329 14.56 -19.17 4.90
N ASP A 330 15.75 -18.60 5.15
CA ASP A 330 16.75 -18.41 4.11
C ASP A 330 17.32 -19.75 3.63
N ALA A 331 17.65 -20.68 4.55
CA ALA A 331 18.15 -22.01 4.21
C ALA A 331 17.12 -22.83 3.41
N LEU A 332 15.85 -22.83 3.86
CA LEU A 332 14.76 -23.51 3.15
C LEU A 332 14.49 -22.89 1.76
N SER A 333 14.58 -21.56 1.67
CA SER A 333 14.44 -20.86 0.38
C SER A 333 15.56 -21.22 -0.57
N GLU A 334 16.80 -21.31 -0.09
CA GLU A 334 17.95 -21.72 -0.89
C GLU A 334 17.77 -23.15 -1.40
N GLN A 335 17.44 -24.11 -0.53
CA GLN A 335 17.15 -25.49 -0.94
C GLN A 335 16.01 -25.56 -1.96
N ALA A 336 14.92 -24.83 -1.74
CA ALA A 336 13.80 -24.77 -2.67
C ALA A 336 14.21 -24.26 -4.05
N THR A 337 15.10 -23.27 -4.13
CA THR A 337 15.55 -22.72 -5.41
C THR A 337 16.49 -23.63 -6.17
N GLN A 338 17.15 -24.58 -5.48
CA GLN A 338 18.02 -25.59 -6.09
C GLN A 338 17.27 -26.80 -6.68
N LEU A 339 15.98 -26.99 -6.32
CA LEU A 339 15.17 -28.05 -6.89
C LEU A 339 14.97 -27.82 -8.41
N ALA A 340 15.01 -28.91 -9.18
CA ALA A 340 14.79 -28.85 -10.64
C ALA A 340 13.35 -28.39 -10.97
N ASN A 341 12.38 -28.80 -10.17
CA ASN A 341 10.96 -28.43 -10.27
C ASN A 341 10.27 -28.53 -8.89
N ASN A 342 8.97 -28.26 -8.83
CA ASN A 342 8.17 -28.33 -7.60
C ASN A 342 7.71 -29.75 -7.24
N GLY A 343 8.08 -30.79 -8.00
CA GLY A 343 7.65 -32.17 -7.75
C GLY A 343 6.14 -32.41 -7.88
N GLY A 344 5.41 -31.52 -8.56
CA GLY A 344 3.94 -31.54 -8.65
C GLY A 344 3.24 -30.98 -7.41
N VAL A 345 3.98 -30.39 -6.45
CA VAL A 345 3.42 -29.79 -5.24
C VAL A 345 2.99 -28.35 -5.53
N TYR A 346 1.72 -28.02 -5.23
CA TYR A 346 1.15 -26.69 -5.38
C TYR A 346 0.59 -26.18 -4.06
N PHE A 347 0.71 -24.88 -3.82
CA PHE A 347 0.16 -24.19 -2.66
C PHE A 347 -0.74 -23.03 -3.08
N VAL A 348 -1.99 -23.05 -2.63
CA VAL A 348 -2.92 -21.92 -2.70
C VAL A 348 -2.97 -21.27 -1.31
N PRO A 349 -2.39 -20.09 -1.11
CA PRO A 349 -2.19 -19.51 0.23
C PRO A 349 -3.42 -18.71 0.71
N ALA A 350 -4.60 -19.29 0.68
CA ALA A 350 -5.84 -18.67 1.16
C ALA A 350 -5.96 -18.76 2.70
N LEU A 351 -4.91 -18.36 3.44
CA LEU A 351 -4.82 -18.52 4.90
C LEU A 351 -5.88 -17.69 5.67
N SER A 352 -6.34 -16.58 5.09
CA SER A 352 -7.46 -15.79 5.59
C SER A 352 -8.41 -15.34 4.45
N GLY A 353 -8.61 -16.21 3.48
CA GLY A 353 -9.32 -15.92 2.24
C GLY A 353 -8.39 -15.51 1.10
N LEU A 354 -8.97 -15.25 -0.07
CA LEU A 354 -8.30 -14.75 -1.27
C LEU A 354 -8.76 -13.31 -1.54
N GLY A 355 -7.82 -12.43 -1.86
CA GLY A 355 -8.07 -11.09 -2.36
C GLY A 355 -8.30 -11.07 -3.88
N ALA A 356 -7.91 -9.97 -4.52
CA ALA A 356 -8.03 -9.82 -5.97
C ALA A 356 -7.28 -10.92 -6.74
N PRO A 357 -7.79 -11.36 -7.88
CA PRO A 357 -9.08 -10.99 -8.48
C PRO A 357 -10.27 -11.82 -7.99
N HIS A 358 -10.06 -12.74 -7.03
CA HIS A 358 -11.03 -13.79 -6.67
C HIS A 358 -12.05 -13.37 -5.60
N TRP A 359 -11.65 -12.55 -4.63
CA TRP A 359 -12.48 -12.03 -3.52
C TRP A 359 -13.26 -13.11 -2.78
N GLN A 360 -12.58 -14.22 -2.41
CA GLN A 360 -13.17 -15.35 -1.68
C GLN A 360 -12.77 -15.31 -0.21
N ALA A 361 -13.59 -14.68 0.60
CA ALA A 361 -13.35 -14.48 2.04
C ALA A 361 -13.31 -15.81 2.82
N ASP A 362 -14.11 -16.80 2.40
CA ASP A 362 -14.25 -18.11 3.06
C ASP A 362 -13.28 -19.17 2.53
N ALA A 363 -12.52 -18.86 1.49
CA ALA A 363 -11.47 -19.75 0.99
C ALA A 363 -10.44 -20.05 2.08
N ARG A 364 -9.92 -21.28 2.09
CA ARG A 364 -8.86 -21.71 3.01
C ARG A 364 -7.70 -22.30 2.23
N GLY A 365 -6.49 -22.18 2.82
CA GLY A 365 -5.24 -22.63 2.19
C GLY A 365 -5.26 -24.11 1.83
N LEU A 366 -4.68 -24.44 0.67
CA LEU A 366 -4.57 -25.81 0.15
C LEU A 366 -3.13 -26.09 -0.28
N ILE A 367 -2.56 -27.20 0.21
CA ILE A 367 -1.35 -27.82 -0.35
C ILE A 367 -1.78 -29.13 -0.99
N CYS A 368 -1.43 -29.34 -2.26
CA CYS A 368 -1.79 -30.57 -2.98
C CYS A 368 -0.61 -31.09 -3.80
N GLY A 369 -0.76 -32.30 -4.38
CA GLY A 369 0.29 -32.94 -5.18
C GLY A 369 1.40 -33.60 -4.36
N LEU A 370 1.19 -33.82 -3.05
CA LEU A 370 2.15 -34.48 -2.18
C LEU A 370 2.28 -35.96 -2.54
N THR A 371 3.52 -36.45 -2.66
CA THR A 371 3.91 -37.85 -2.84
C THR A 371 4.93 -38.23 -1.75
N GLU A 372 5.30 -39.49 -1.67
CA GLU A 372 6.33 -39.96 -0.74
C GLU A 372 7.69 -39.30 -0.97
N GLY A 373 7.98 -38.82 -2.18
CA GLY A 373 9.18 -38.09 -2.51
C GLY A 373 9.14 -36.57 -2.20
N ALA A 374 7.98 -36.06 -1.77
CA ALA A 374 7.86 -34.65 -1.43
C ALA A 374 8.60 -34.33 -0.11
N SER A 375 9.37 -33.25 -0.11
CA SER A 375 10.12 -32.76 1.05
C SER A 375 9.67 -31.36 1.46
N GLY A 376 10.18 -30.86 2.61
CA GLY A 376 9.96 -29.48 3.04
C GLY A 376 10.39 -28.45 2.00
N ALA A 377 11.47 -28.72 1.25
CA ALA A 377 11.92 -27.87 0.17
C ALA A 377 10.91 -27.76 -0.99
N HIS A 378 10.15 -28.82 -1.29
CA HIS A 378 9.06 -28.76 -2.29
C HIS A 378 7.89 -27.90 -1.81
N ILE A 379 7.53 -27.96 -0.51
CA ILE A 379 6.50 -27.09 0.07
C ILE A 379 6.96 -25.63 0.01
N MET A 380 8.21 -25.34 0.38
CA MET A 380 8.77 -24.01 0.29
C MET A 380 8.83 -23.52 -1.16
N ARG A 381 9.18 -24.39 -2.12
CA ARG A 381 9.16 -24.08 -3.54
C ARG A 381 7.75 -23.72 -4.02
N ALA A 382 6.75 -24.49 -3.64
CA ALA A 382 5.34 -24.21 -3.95
C ALA A 382 4.88 -22.87 -3.34
N ALA A 383 5.36 -22.51 -2.14
CA ALA A 383 5.08 -21.22 -1.51
C ALA A 383 5.71 -20.05 -2.29
N LEU A 384 6.95 -20.18 -2.75
CA LEU A 384 7.60 -19.16 -3.59
C LEU A 384 6.90 -19.03 -4.95
N GLU A 385 6.57 -20.15 -5.60
CA GLU A 385 5.86 -20.15 -6.88
C GLU A 385 4.45 -19.56 -6.77
N SER A 386 3.74 -19.79 -5.64
CA SER A 386 2.41 -19.25 -5.40
C SER A 386 2.36 -17.73 -5.45
N ILE A 387 3.45 -17.04 -5.09
CA ILE A 387 3.58 -15.58 -5.24
C ILE A 387 3.47 -15.22 -6.72
N GLY A 388 4.23 -15.92 -7.57
CA GLY A 388 4.24 -15.67 -9.01
C GLY A 388 2.87 -15.92 -9.64
N TYR A 389 2.23 -17.03 -9.29
CA TYR A 389 0.92 -17.38 -9.85
C TYR A 389 -0.17 -16.37 -9.48
N GLN A 390 -0.23 -15.91 -8.24
CA GLN A 390 -1.17 -14.86 -7.82
C GLN A 390 -0.89 -13.53 -8.52
N ILE A 391 0.38 -13.15 -8.67
CA ILE A 391 0.77 -11.94 -9.42
C ILE A 391 0.31 -12.05 -10.87
N ARG A 392 0.45 -13.21 -11.50
CA ARG A 392 0.00 -13.43 -12.86
C ARG A 392 -1.53 -13.34 -12.98
N ASP A 393 -2.30 -13.89 -12.03
CA ASP A 393 -3.77 -13.74 -12.02
C ASP A 393 -4.18 -12.27 -12.05
N VAL A 394 -3.56 -11.44 -11.20
CA VAL A 394 -3.84 -10.00 -11.15
C VAL A 394 -3.36 -9.30 -12.42
N PHE A 395 -2.16 -9.65 -12.93
CA PHE A 395 -1.61 -9.06 -14.16
C PHE A 395 -2.48 -9.36 -15.39
N ASP A 396 -2.94 -10.61 -15.52
CA ASP A 396 -3.83 -11.03 -16.61
C ASP A 396 -5.20 -10.33 -16.51
N ALA A 397 -5.74 -10.16 -15.30
CA ALA A 397 -6.97 -9.40 -15.06
C ALA A 397 -6.81 -7.91 -15.43
N MET A 398 -5.69 -7.27 -15.04
CA MET A 398 -5.37 -5.90 -15.44
C MET A 398 -5.28 -5.75 -16.97
N GLN A 399 -4.61 -6.71 -17.62
CA GLN A 399 -4.46 -6.73 -19.07
C GLN A 399 -5.82 -6.84 -19.77
N ALA A 400 -6.74 -7.66 -19.22
CA ALA A 400 -8.07 -7.84 -19.77
C ALA A 400 -8.95 -6.59 -19.63
N ASP A 401 -8.91 -5.92 -18.46
CA ASP A 401 -9.72 -4.73 -18.19
C ASP A 401 -9.23 -3.48 -18.94
N ILE A 402 -7.90 -3.28 -19.02
CA ILE A 402 -7.32 -2.09 -19.66
C ILE A 402 -7.32 -2.21 -21.19
N GLY A 403 -7.22 -3.42 -21.73
CA GLY A 403 -7.22 -3.67 -23.17
C GLY A 403 -5.97 -3.18 -23.92
N THR A 404 -5.01 -2.56 -23.23
CA THR A 404 -3.71 -2.17 -23.80
C THR A 404 -2.60 -3.07 -23.26
N PRO A 405 -1.58 -3.42 -24.09
CA PRO A 405 -0.51 -4.31 -23.66
C PRO A 405 0.25 -3.79 -22.45
N LEU A 406 0.29 -4.57 -21.39
CA LEU A 406 1.18 -4.37 -20.24
C LEU A 406 2.57 -4.87 -20.63
N LYS A 407 3.58 -4.01 -20.56
CA LYS A 407 4.89 -4.24 -21.17
C LYS A 407 5.90 -4.82 -20.20
N GLU A 408 5.84 -4.44 -18.92
CA GLU A 408 6.82 -4.79 -17.91
C GLU A 408 6.22 -4.76 -16.51
N LEU A 409 6.85 -5.49 -15.59
CA LEU A 409 6.51 -5.49 -14.16
C LEU A 409 7.66 -4.85 -13.37
N TRP A 410 7.38 -3.76 -12.67
CA TRP A 410 8.31 -3.12 -11.74
C TRP A 410 8.03 -3.59 -10.32
N VAL A 411 9.07 -4.04 -9.63
CA VAL A 411 8.91 -4.67 -8.31
C VAL A 411 9.75 -4.01 -7.23
N ASP A 412 9.18 -3.92 -6.03
CA ASP A 412 9.85 -3.53 -4.80
C ASP A 412 9.37 -4.40 -3.63
N GLY A 413 9.89 -4.16 -2.43
CA GLY A 413 9.53 -4.90 -1.22
C GLY A 413 10.46 -6.05 -0.88
N GLY A 414 10.28 -6.62 0.32
CA GLY A 414 11.22 -7.57 0.92
C GLY A 414 11.42 -8.86 0.13
N ALA A 415 10.37 -9.41 -0.48
CA ALA A 415 10.45 -10.66 -1.23
C ALA A 415 11.26 -10.55 -2.53
N THR A 416 11.49 -9.32 -3.04
CA THR A 416 12.28 -9.09 -4.25
C THR A 416 13.77 -9.42 -4.08
N ARG A 417 14.25 -9.59 -2.83
CA ARG A 417 15.63 -10.04 -2.57
C ARG A 417 15.90 -11.45 -3.11
N ASN A 418 14.86 -12.26 -3.27
CA ASN A 418 14.97 -13.59 -3.87
C ASN A 418 15.07 -13.47 -5.39
N ARG A 419 16.31 -13.54 -5.93
CA ARG A 419 16.59 -13.42 -7.37
C ARG A 419 15.92 -14.52 -8.19
N TRP A 420 15.80 -15.74 -7.61
CA TRP A 420 15.11 -16.84 -8.26
C TRP A 420 13.63 -16.49 -8.50
N LEU A 421 12.96 -15.90 -7.49
CA LEU A 421 11.57 -15.46 -7.63
C LEU A 421 11.43 -14.38 -8.72
N MET A 422 12.39 -13.47 -8.83
CA MET A 422 12.38 -12.44 -9.87
C MET A 422 12.45 -13.04 -11.27
N GLN A 423 13.37 -14.01 -11.49
CA GLN A 423 13.47 -14.72 -12.76
C GLN A 423 12.25 -15.62 -13.02
N PHE A 424 11.71 -16.25 -11.97
CA PHE A 424 10.47 -17.04 -12.08
C PHE A 424 9.29 -16.19 -12.53
N LEU A 425 9.11 -15.01 -11.94
CA LEU A 425 8.08 -14.04 -12.33
C LEU A 425 8.19 -13.65 -13.80
N GLU A 426 9.38 -13.36 -14.23
CA GLU A 426 9.68 -12.95 -15.58
C GLU A 426 9.39 -14.09 -16.58
N ASP A 427 9.92 -15.32 -16.34
CA ASP A 427 9.64 -16.51 -17.15
C ASP A 427 8.13 -16.85 -17.17
N LEU A 428 7.40 -16.58 -16.07
CA LEU A 428 5.97 -16.84 -15.97
C LEU A 428 5.13 -15.82 -16.74
N LEU A 429 5.46 -14.53 -16.63
CA LEU A 429 4.73 -13.43 -17.29
C LEU A 429 5.15 -13.25 -18.74
N GLN A 430 6.33 -13.74 -19.16
CA GLN A 430 6.96 -13.46 -20.44
C GLN A 430 7.06 -11.94 -20.69
N ARG A 431 7.40 -11.21 -19.65
CA ARG A 431 7.59 -9.76 -19.62
C ARG A 431 8.78 -9.43 -18.74
N PRO A 432 9.57 -8.40 -19.08
CA PRO A 432 10.67 -7.96 -18.23
C PRO A 432 10.20 -7.64 -16.81
N VAL A 433 10.96 -8.11 -15.81
CA VAL A 433 10.80 -7.74 -14.40
C VAL A 433 11.93 -6.79 -14.02
N ILE A 434 11.58 -5.63 -13.49
CA ILE A 434 12.51 -4.57 -13.09
C ILE A 434 12.43 -4.36 -11.60
N ARG A 435 13.46 -4.80 -10.88
CA ARG A 435 13.54 -4.69 -9.43
C ARG A 435 14.13 -3.35 -9.03
N SER A 436 13.44 -2.61 -8.16
CA SER A 436 14.02 -1.46 -7.46
C SER A 436 15.05 -1.94 -6.43
N LEU A 437 16.21 -1.29 -6.39
CA LEU A 437 17.24 -1.55 -5.37
C LEU A 437 17.14 -0.56 -4.20
N SER A 438 16.28 0.47 -4.30
CA SER A 438 15.97 1.36 -3.19
C SER A 438 14.94 0.72 -2.27
N PRO A 439 15.18 0.64 -0.97
CA PRO A 439 14.20 0.16 0.01
C PRO A 439 13.15 1.22 0.42
N GLU A 440 13.32 2.48 -0.01
CA GLU A 440 12.55 3.64 0.46
C GLU A 440 11.64 4.22 -0.64
N VAL A 441 11.09 3.36 -1.52
CA VAL A 441 10.40 3.81 -2.75
C VAL A 441 9.16 4.65 -2.42
N SER A 442 8.39 4.30 -1.38
CA SER A 442 7.21 5.05 -0.95
C SER A 442 7.58 6.44 -0.42
N ALA A 443 8.56 6.52 0.47
CA ALA A 443 9.06 7.79 0.98
C ALA A 443 9.61 8.69 -0.16
N LEU A 444 10.37 8.10 -1.10
CA LEU A 444 10.85 8.81 -2.29
C LEU A 444 9.70 9.36 -3.13
N GLY A 445 8.62 8.58 -3.32
CA GLY A 445 7.46 9.03 -4.07
C GLY A 445 6.78 10.24 -3.45
N ALA A 446 6.58 10.22 -2.13
CA ALA A 446 6.04 11.36 -1.40
C ALA A 446 6.99 12.57 -1.49
N ALA A 447 8.32 12.36 -1.33
CA ALA A 447 9.30 13.43 -1.47
C ALA A 447 9.32 14.03 -2.89
N HIS A 448 9.24 13.19 -3.93
CA HIS A 448 9.18 13.66 -5.32
C HIS A 448 7.93 14.51 -5.57
N LEU A 449 6.79 14.13 -4.99
CA LEU A 449 5.55 14.87 -5.12
C LEU A 449 5.63 16.23 -4.39
N ALA A 450 6.22 16.26 -3.17
CA ALA A 450 6.49 17.51 -2.45
C ALA A 450 7.50 18.39 -3.17
N GLY A 451 8.55 17.80 -3.76
CA GLY A 451 9.54 18.53 -4.55
C GLY A 451 8.96 19.16 -5.81
N LYS A 452 7.97 18.49 -6.45
CA LYS A 452 7.19 19.10 -7.51
C LYS A 452 6.41 20.32 -7.00
N ALA A 453 5.73 20.21 -5.86
CA ALA A 453 5.01 21.32 -5.25
C ALA A 453 5.95 22.47 -4.82
N LEU A 454 7.19 22.15 -4.45
CA LEU A 454 8.24 23.11 -4.11
C LEU A 454 8.88 23.77 -5.37
N GLY A 455 8.61 23.24 -6.58
CA GLY A 455 9.18 23.71 -7.83
C GLY A 455 10.57 23.19 -8.19
N LEU A 456 11.02 22.10 -7.53
CA LEU A 456 12.30 21.43 -7.86
C LEU A 456 12.22 20.65 -9.16
N TRP A 457 11.10 19.99 -9.39
CA TRP A 457 10.85 19.19 -10.59
C TRP A 457 9.48 19.61 -11.16
N ASN A 458 9.48 20.18 -12.37
CA ASN A 458 8.30 20.84 -12.90
C ASN A 458 7.34 19.90 -13.66
N ASN A 459 7.86 18.78 -14.14
CA ASN A 459 7.09 17.86 -14.98
C ASN A 459 7.54 16.41 -14.81
N ALA A 460 6.80 15.49 -15.44
CA ALA A 460 7.10 14.06 -15.38
C ALA A 460 8.48 13.70 -16.00
N ALA A 461 8.97 14.46 -16.98
CA ALA A 461 10.27 14.20 -17.59
C ALA A 461 11.42 14.50 -16.62
N ASP A 462 11.32 15.59 -15.85
CA ASP A 462 12.30 15.92 -14.80
C ASP A 462 12.36 14.80 -13.76
N LEU A 463 11.19 14.32 -13.33
CA LEU A 463 11.08 13.20 -12.38
C LEU A 463 11.58 11.87 -12.96
N GLN A 464 11.35 11.61 -14.26
CA GLN A 464 11.87 10.41 -14.93
C GLN A 464 13.39 10.43 -15.08
N ALA A 465 13.98 11.61 -15.20
CA ALA A 465 15.43 11.78 -15.30
C ALA A 465 16.18 11.53 -13.97
N LEU A 466 15.47 11.50 -12.82
CA LEU A 466 16.08 11.15 -11.55
C LEU A 466 16.67 9.75 -11.59
N GLU A 467 17.88 9.60 -11.07
CA GLU A 467 18.56 8.31 -11.03
C GLU A 467 17.82 7.33 -10.12
N ARG A 468 17.56 6.13 -10.64
CA ARG A 468 16.96 5.02 -9.91
C ARG A 468 17.79 3.77 -10.09
N GLN A 469 18.35 3.26 -9.01
CA GLN A 469 19.07 1.99 -9.05
C GLN A 469 18.09 0.85 -9.26
N ARG A 470 18.27 0.12 -10.36
CA ARG A 470 17.37 -0.96 -10.79
C ARG A 470 18.17 -2.16 -11.27
N GLU A 471 17.58 -3.34 -11.12
CA GLU A 471 18.05 -4.57 -11.72
C GLU A 471 16.95 -5.12 -12.63
N ARG A 472 17.35 -5.52 -13.84
CA ARG A 472 16.45 -6.03 -14.86
C ARG A 472 16.63 -7.54 -15.03
N PHE A 473 15.52 -8.24 -15.15
CA PHE A 473 15.42 -9.65 -15.50
C PHE A 473 14.66 -9.73 -16.82
N ASP A 474 15.22 -10.46 -17.78
CA ASP A 474 14.63 -10.62 -19.13
C ASP A 474 14.26 -12.08 -19.38
N PRO A 475 13.19 -12.36 -20.21
CA PRO A 475 12.71 -13.71 -20.51
C PRO A 475 13.82 -14.62 -21.03
N VAL A 476 13.95 -15.80 -20.40
CA VAL A 476 14.85 -16.84 -20.88
C VAL A 476 14.25 -17.49 -22.13
N PRO A 477 14.89 -17.40 -23.31
CA PRO A 477 14.36 -17.98 -24.53
C PRO A 477 14.02 -19.46 -24.38
N GLY A 478 12.81 -19.85 -24.78
CA GLY A 478 12.33 -21.23 -24.72
C GLY A 478 11.84 -21.71 -23.36
N ARG A 479 11.96 -20.89 -22.29
CA ARG A 479 11.43 -21.20 -20.97
C ARG A 479 10.02 -20.64 -20.85
N ASN A 480 9.03 -21.54 -20.85
CA ASN A 480 7.62 -21.17 -20.71
C ASN A 480 7.01 -21.97 -19.57
N LEU A 481 6.50 -21.25 -18.56
CA LEU A 481 5.93 -21.82 -17.35
C LEU A 481 4.39 -21.92 -17.39
N GLN A 482 3.80 -21.84 -18.59
CA GLN A 482 2.34 -21.90 -18.77
C GLN A 482 1.74 -23.19 -18.21
N GLY A 483 2.42 -24.33 -18.38
CA GLY A 483 1.97 -25.63 -17.84
C GLY A 483 1.82 -25.59 -16.32
N LEU A 484 2.85 -25.10 -15.60
CA LEU A 484 2.82 -24.99 -14.14
C LEU A 484 1.71 -24.07 -13.65
N TYR A 485 1.47 -22.96 -14.36
CA TYR A 485 0.38 -22.05 -14.04
C TYR A 485 -1.00 -22.70 -14.22
N LEU A 486 -1.20 -23.47 -15.28
CA LEU A 486 -2.47 -24.18 -15.50
C LEU A 486 -2.73 -25.23 -14.41
N GLU A 487 -1.72 -25.98 -13.98
CA GLU A 487 -1.84 -26.92 -12.88
C GLU A 487 -2.14 -26.21 -11.54
N TRP A 488 -1.52 -25.05 -11.27
CA TRP A 488 -1.88 -24.25 -10.12
C TRP A 488 -3.33 -23.73 -10.20
N LYS A 489 -3.84 -23.36 -11.37
CA LYS A 489 -5.25 -22.96 -11.56
C LYS A 489 -6.21 -24.12 -11.22
N GLU A 490 -5.83 -25.37 -11.48
CA GLU A 490 -6.62 -26.54 -11.04
C GLU A 490 -6.63 -26.68 -9.50
N ALA A 491 -5.50 -26.42 -8.84
CA ALA A 491 -5.46 -26.37 -7.38
C ALA A 491 -6.32 -25.24 -6.82
N LEU A 492 -6.28 -24.04 -7.45
CA LEU A 492 -7.09 -22.89 -7.08
C LEU A 492 -8.59 -23.15 -7.18
N ARG A 493 -9.07 -23.83 -8.24
CA ARG A 493 -10.48 -24.19 -8.41
C ARG A 493 -11.05 -25.03 -7.28
N ARG A 494 -10.21 -25.80 -6.59
CA ARG A 494 -10.64 -26.60 -5.42
C ARG A 494 -10.86 -25.76 -4.16
N VAL A 495 -10.47 -24.50 -4.20
CA VAL A 495 -10.53 -23.55 -3.06
C VAL A 495 -11.60 -22.49 -3.27
N VAL A 496 -11.95 -22.18 -4.52
CA VAL A 496 -12.90 -21.12 -4.91
C VAL A 496 -14.26 -21.67 -5.35
N CYS A 497 -14.64 -22.85 -4.88
CA CYS A 497 -15.95 -23.49 -5.16
C CYS A 497 -17.07 -22.87 -4.34
#